data_4aebf1eb42a3881cc5fe3022dc46b03f
#
_entry.id   4aebf1eb42a3881cc5fe3022dc46b03f
#
_cell.length_a   1.000
_cell.length_b   1.000
_cell.length_c   1.000
_cell.angle_alpha   90.00
_cell.angle_beta   90.00
_cell.angle_gamma   90.00
#
_symmetry.space_group_name_H-M   'P 1'
#
loop_
_entity.id
_entity.type
_entity.pdbx_description
1 polymer ?
#
loop_
_entity_poly.entity_id
_entity_poly.type
_entity_poly.pdbx_seq_one_letter_code
_entity_poly.pdbx_strand_id
1 'polypeptide(L)'
;MIGIFGREKKRAVKNVAVFVDGPNIIRKEFSIDLDELRRIVQRYGRIITGKVFLNQFASDKLVEAIANQGFEPSIMLAGEKTADVDVSVAVAAVEAGYDRNIDLVAIASRDADYLPAVQAIKKLGKEVLVIGVEPGFSKALQKGADYVELLQKKGSEPQRPEQFQQHGQKQ
;
A
#
# COMPACT_ATOMS: atom_id res chain seq x y z
N MET A 1 -9.09 -19.44 -39.79
CA MET A 1 -8.52 -19.49 -38.43
C MET A 1 -9.18 -18.39 -37.62
N ILE A 2 -10.18 -18.74 -36.83
CA ILE A 2 -10.92 -17.78 -36.03
C ILE A 2 -10.26 -17.75 -34.67
N GLY A 3 -9.52 -16.67 -34.37
CA GLY A 3 -8.93 -16.44 -33.08
C GLY A 3 -10.01 -16.16 -32.03
N ILE A 4 -10.25 -17.12 -31.16
CA ILE A 4 -11.09 -16.94 -29.98
C ILE A 4 -10.28 -16.09 -28.99
N PHE A 5 -10.39 -14.77 -29.10
CA PHE A 5 -10.04 -13.88 -28.01
C PHE A 5 -11.11 -14.05 -26.92
N GLY A 6 -10.88 -14.98 -26.03
CA GLY A 6 -11.68 -15.08 -24.83
C GLY A 6 -11.54 -13.77 -24.05
N ARG A 7 -12.59 -12.95 -24.02
CA ARG A 7 -12.70 -11.86 -23.05
C ARG A 7 -12.55 -12.48 -21.68
N GLU A 8 -11.41 -12.25 -21.03
CA GLU A 8 -11.27 -12.57 -19.60
C GLU A 8 -12.44 -11.88 -18.88
N LYS A 9 -13.31 -12.69 -18.30
CA LYS A 9 -14.47 -12.20 -17.57
C LYS A 9 -13.95 -11.44 -16.35
N LYS A 10 -14.02 -10.11 -16.38
CA LYS A 10 -13.58 -9.24 -15.28
C LYS A 10 -14.24 -9.74 -13.98
N ARG A 11 -13.46 -10.05 -12.97
CA ARG A 11 -13.98 -10.53 -11.67
C ARG A 11 -14.88 -9.46 -11.06
N ALA A 12 -15.97 -9.89 -10.43
CA ALA A 12 -16.87 -8.99 -9.72
C ALA A 12 -16.19 -8.35 -8.50
N VAL A 13 -15.25 -9.09 -7.85
CA VAL A 13 -14.44 -8.62 -6.72
C VAL A 13 -12.98 -8.71 -7.12
N LYS A 14 -12.24 -7.61 -6.94
CA LYS A 14 -10.81 -7.55 -7.23
C LYS A 14 -10.01 -8.35 -6.21
N ASN A 15 -8.98 -9.05 -6.69
CA ASN A 15 -7.95 -9.63 -5.83
C ASN A 15 -6.82 -8.62 -5.61
N VAL A 16 -6.47 -8.40 -4.35
CA VAL A 16 -5.50 -7.41 -3.94
C VAL A 16 -4.29 -8.08 -3.31
N ALA A 17 -3.10 -7.66 -3.74
CA ALA A 17 -1.85 -7.90 -3.03
C ALA A 17 -1.41 -6.63 -2.32
N VAL A 18 -1.11 -6.71 -1.03
CA VAL A 18 -0.66 -5.57 -0.23
C VAL A 18 0.73 -5.81 0.34
N PHE A 19 1.60 -4.83 0.17
CA PHE A 19 2.99 -4.84 0.62
C PHE A 19 3.24 -3.61 1.49
N VAL A 20 3.70 -3.83 2.71
CA VAL A 20 3.90 -2.78 3.70
C VAL A 20 5.40 -2.61 3.97
N ASP A 21 5.88 -1.40 3.80
CA ASP A 21 7.20 -0.99 4.24
C ASP A 21 7.16 -0.71 5.76
N GLY A 22 7.47 -1.74 6.55
CA GLY A 22 7.38 -1.68 7.99
C GLY A 22 8.17 -0.55 8.61
N PRO A 23 9.48 -0.42 8.33
CA PRO A 23 10.30 0.65 8.88
C PRO A 23 9.83 2.07 8.53
N ASN A 24 9.19 2.24 7.38
CA ASN A 24 8.68 3.54 6.94
C ASN A 24 7.33 3.89 7.58
N ILE A 25 6.44 2.91 7.74
CA ILE A 25 5.05 3.10 8.19
C ILE A 25 4.90 2.79 9.68
N ILE A 26 5.49 1.68 10.18
CA ILE A 26 5.34 1.23 11.56
C ILE A 26 6.43 1.86 12.42
N ARG A 27 6.21 3.10 12.81
CA ARG A 27 7.08 3.85 13.72
C ARG A 27 6.32 4.20 14.98
N LYS A 28 7.04 4.34 16.10
CA LYS A 28 6.46 4.75 17.39
C LYS A 28 5.70 6.07 17.26
N GLU A 29 6.20 7.00 16.46
CA GLU A 29 5.61 8.31 16.24
C GLU A 29 4.25 8.26 15.53
N PHE A 30 3.98 7.22 14.77
CA PHE A 30 2.75 7.12 13.98
C PHE A 30 1.64 6.32 14.65
N SER A 31 1.96 5.43 15.57
CA SER A 31 0.97 4.56 16.25
C SER A 31 -0.03 3.93 15.27
N ILE A 32 0.49 3.30 14.23
CA ILE A 32 -0.33 2.76 13.14
C ILE A 32 -1.16 1.56 13.59
N ASP A 33 -2.38 1.50 13.12
CA ASP A 33 -3.30 0.40 13.31
C ASP A 33 -3.34 -0.50 12.07
N LEU A 34 -2.83 -1.72 12.19
CA LEU A 34 -2.86 -2.70 11.09
C LEU A 34 -4.29 -3.17 10.76
N ASP A 35 -5.21 -3.11 11.71
CA ASP A 35 -6.63 -3.35 11.44
C ASP A 35 -7.23 -2.29 10.52
N GLU A 36 -6.84 -1.03 10.73
CA GLU A 36 -7.26 0.06 9.86
C GLU A 36 -6.69 -0.12 8.45
N LEU A 37 -5.40 -0.46 8.35
CA LEU A 37 -4.77 -0.77 7.06
C LEU A 37 -5.54 -1.87 6.32
N ARG A 38 -5.87 -2.95 7.01
CA ARG A 38 -6.67 -4.04 6.44
C ARG A 38 -8.03 -3.56 5.95
N ARG A 39 -8.77 -2.80 6.77
CA ARG A 39 -10.08 -2.25 6.42
C ARG A 39 -10.02 -1.35 5.19
N ILE A 40 -8.98 -0.51 5.09
CA ILE A 40 -8.75 0.35 3.93
C ILE A 40 -8.61 -0.50 2.67
N VAL A 41 -7.71 -1.48 2.69
CA VAL A 41 -7.46 -2.33 1.52
C VAL A 41 -8.70 -3.15 1.13
N GLN A 42 -9.45 -3.65 2.11
CA GLN A 42 -10.67 -4.42 1.88
C GLN A 42 -11.78 -3.63 1.18
N ARG A 43 -11.76 -2.30 1.22
CA ARG A 43 -12.69 -1.48 0.43
C ARG A 43 -12.43 -1.59 -1.08
N TYR A 44 -11.23 -1.96 -1.47
CA TYR A 44 -10.82 -2.10 -2.88
C TYR A 44 -10.96 -3.52 -3.40
N GLY A 45 -10.97 -4.51 -2.52
CA GLY A 45 -11.13 -5.89 -2.91
C GLY A 45 -10.72 -6.88 -1.82
N ARG A 46 -10.58 -8.13 -2.22
CA ARG A 46 -10.17 -9.22 -1.34
C ARG A 46 -8.65 -9.29 -1.28
N ILE A 47 -8.09 -9.25 -0.08
CA ILE A 47 -6.65 -9.44 0.12
C ILE A 47 -6.34 -10.93 -0.04
N ILE A 48 -5.57 -11.28 -1.07
CA ILE A 48 -5.08 -12.64 -1.32
C ILE A 48 -3.60 -12.81 -0.96
N THR A 49 -2.87 -11.70 -0.88
CA THR A 49 -1.48 -11.64 -0.42
C THR A 49 -1.32 -10.38 0.41
N GLY A 50 -0.82 -10.52 1.62
CA GLY A 50 -0.54 -9.38 2.50
C GLY A 50 0.76 -9.61 3.25
N LYS A 51 1.79 -8.83 2.93
CA LYS A 51 3.12 -8.93 3.53
C LYS A 51 3.53 -7.63 4.19
N VAL A 52 4.07 -7.74 5.39
CA VAL A 52 4.71 -6.62 6.10
C VAL A 52 6.21 -6.91 6.16
N PHE A 53 6.98 -6.08 5.48
CA PHE A 53 8.44 -6.20 5.46
C PHE A 53 9.04 -5.51 6.68
N LEU A 54 9.94 -6.22 7.32
CA LEU A 54 10.66 -5.77 8.51
C LEU A 54 12.15 -5.97 8.29
N ASN A 55 12.97 -5.24 9.02
CA ASN A 55 14.40 -5.51 9.11
C ASN A 55 14.71 -6.44 10.29
N GLN A 56 15.98 -6.82 10.43
CA GLN A 56 16.46 -7.72 11.48
C GLN A 56 16.32 -7.18 12.93
N PHE A 57 16.02 -5.89 13.08
CA PHE A 57 15.86 -5.24 14.38
C PHE A 57 14.41 -5.27 14.90
N ALA A 58 13.48 -5.85 14.13
CA ALA A 58 12.10 -5.98 14.56
C ALA A 58 11.98 -6.86 15.81
N SER A 59 11.17 -6.44 16.76
CA SER A 59 10.92 -7.23 17.96
C SER A 59 10.01 -8.42 17.66
N ASP A 60 10.17 -9.52 18.41
CA ASP A 60 9.30 -10.69 18.33
C ASP A 60 7.83 -10.31 18.56
N LYS A 61 7.58 -9.36 19.44
CA LYS A 61 6.25 -8.82 19.73
C LYS A 61 5.60 -8.16 18.51
N LEU A 62 6.38 -7.43 17.71
CA LEU A 62 5.90 -6.82 16.48
C LEU A 62 5.61 -7.89 15.41
N VAL A 63 6.50 -8.86 15.26
CA VAL A 63 6.31 -9.99 14.34
C VAL A 63 5.03 -10.75 14.67
N GLU A 64 4.81 -11.06 15.94
CA GLU A 64 3.60 -11.73 16.43
C GLU A 64 2.35 -10.88 16.19
N ALA A 65 2.39 -9.59 16.47
CA ALA A 65 1.27 -8.67 16.24
C ALA A 65 0.86 -8.62 14.76
N ILE A 66 1.85 -8.61 13.85
CA ILE A 66 1.60 -8.63 12.40
C ILE A 66 0.92 -9.93 11.98
N ALA A 67 1.43 -11.07 12.45
CA ALA A 67 0.84 -12.37 12.17
C ALA A 67 -0.60 -12.49 12.72
N ASN A 68 -0.84 -11.98 13.92
CA ASN A 68 -2.17 -11.97 14.55
C ASN A 68 -3.18 -11.10 13.77
N GLN A 69 -2.71 -10.13 12.99
CA GLN A 69 -3.53 -9.33 12.09
C GLN A 69 -3.76 -10.00 10.73
N GLY A 70 -3.23 -11.20 10.53
CA GLY A 70 -3.39 -11.96 9.31
C GLY A 70 -2.49 -11.51 8.15
N PHE A 71 -1.43 -10.76 8.46
CA PHE A 71 -0.37 -10.46 7.50
C PHE A 71 0.80 -11.41 7.66
N GLU A 72 1.55 -11.62 6.59
CA GLU A 72 2.80 -12.37 6.61
C GLU A 72 3.95 -11.43 6.99
N PRO A 73 4.61 -11.60 8.15
CA PRO A 73 5.82 -10.87 8.46
C PRO A 73 6.99 -11.41 7.61
N SER A 74 7.66 -10.52 6.89
CA SER A 74 8.82 -10.85 6.05
C SER A 74 10.04 -10.10 6.57
N ILE A 75 10.98 -10.81 7.19
CA ILE A 75 12.18 -10.21 7.77
C ILE A 75 13.30 -10.21 6.73
N MET A 76 13.76 -9.01 6.38
CA MET A 76 14.84 -8.79 5.46
C MET A 76 16.10 -8.34 6.20
N LEU A 77 17.26 -8.80 5.76
CA LEU A 77 18.52 -8.27 6.24
C LEU A 77 18.77 -6.92 5.56
N ALA A 78 18.61 -5.85 6.31
CA ALA A 78 18.94 -4.51 5.87
C ALA A 78 20.41 -4.19 6.15
N GLY A 79 20.98 -3.28 5.36
CA GLY A 79 22.33 -2.77 5.61
C GLY A 79 22.43 -2.07 6.98
N GLU A 80 23.61 -2.15 7.59
CA GLU A 80 23.85 -1.58 8.93
C GLU A 80 23.56 -0.07 9.02
N LYS A 81 23.72 0.66 7.89
CA LYS A 81 23.58 2.12 7.85
C LYS A 81 22.16 2.62 7.61
N THR A 82 21.31 1.88 6.90
CA THR A 82 20.02 2.39 6.44
C THR A 82 18.84 1.68 7.09
N ALA A 83 18.98 0.41 7.45
CA ALA A 83 17.91 -0.46 7.97
C ALA A 83 16.65 -0.49 7.06
N ASP A 84 16.80 -0.12 5.78
CA ASP A 84 15.73 -0.01 4.81
C ASP A 84 15.41 -1.35 4.15
N VAL A 85 14.14 -1.56 3.84
CA VAL A 85 13.63 -2.76 3.14
C VAL A 85 12.94 -2.41 1.82
N ASP A 86 13.05 -1.18 1.38
CA ASP A 86 12.37 -0.59 0.23
C ASP A 86 12.61 -1.36 -1.07
N VAL A 87 13.84 -1.79 -1.34
CA VAL A 87 14.15 -2.59 -2.54
C VAL A 87 13.38 -3.91 -2.52
N SER A 88 13.36 -4.60 -1.37
CA SER A 88 12.63 -5.89 -1.23
C SER A 88 11.13 -5.70 -1.40
N VAL A 89 10.57 -4.64 -0.84
CA VAL A 89 9.15 -4.29 -1.01
C VAL A 89 8.83 -3.96 -2.46
N ALA A 90 9.65 -3.14 -3.10
CA ALA A 90 9.46 -2.75 -4.50
C ALA A 90 9.51 -3.95 -5.44
N VAL A 91 10.47 -4.84 -5.27
CA VAL A 91 10.58 -6.08 -6.05
C VAL A 91 9.35 -6.95 -5.88
N ALA A 92 8.93 -7.22 -4.64
CA ALA A 92 7.75 -8.03 -4.36
C ALA A 92 6.47 -7.42 -4.95
N ALA A 93 6.32 -6.10 -4.88
CA ALA A 93 5.17 -5.40 -5.47
C ALA A 93 5.14 -5.52 -7.00
N VAL A 94 6.29 -5.35 -7.66
CA VAL A 94 6.38 -5.51 -9.13
C VAL A 94 6.15 -6.96 -9.54
N GLU A 95 6.71 -7.93 -8.83
CA GLU A 95 6.47 -9.36 -9.07
C GLU A 95 4.98 -9.71 -9.01
N ALA A 96 4.25 -9.16 -8.02
CA ALA A 96 2.81 -9.32 -7.93
C ALA A 96 2.06 -8.76 -9.15
N GLY A 97 2.62 -7.77 -9.83
CA GLY A 97 2.08 -7.23 -11.07
C GLY A 97 2.05 -8.24 -12.23
N TYR A 98 2.91 -9.26 -12.21
CA TYR A 98 2.92 -10.34 -13.20
C TYR A 98 1.93 -11.47 -12.88
N ASP A 99 1.38 -11.50 -11.68
CA ASP A 99 0.40 -12.53 -11.31
C ASP A 99 -0.97 -12.20 -11.93
N ARG A 100 -1.48 -13.10 -12.76
CA ARG A 100 -2.80 -12.98 -13.41
C ARG A 100 -3.97 -13.00 -12.42
N ASN A 101 -3.74 -13.52 -11.22
CA ASN A 101 -4.77 -13.56 -10.17
C ASN A 101 -4.87 -12.26 -9.39
N ILE A 102 -3.93 -11.34 -9.54
CA ILE A 102 -3.93 -10.04 -8.86
C ILE A 102 -4.48 -8.98 -9.82
N ASP A 103 -5.42 -8.19 -9.33
CA ASP A 103 -6.03 -7.09 -10.07
C ASP A 103 -5.49 -5.72 -9.62
N LEU A 104 -5.17 -5.61 -8.33
CA LEU A 104 -4.68 -4.39 -7.70
C LEU A 104 -3.52 -4.68 -6.78
N VAL A 105 -2.48 -3.85 -6.85
CA VAL A 105 -1.34 -3.89 -5.93
C VAL A 105 -1.39 -2.67 -5.02
N ALA A 106 -1.41 -2.90 -3.72
CA ALA A 106 -1.35 -1.86 -2.70
C ALA A 106 0.06 -1.79 -2.10
N ILE A 107 0.61 -0.59 -2.02
CA ILE A 107 1.89 -0.31 -1.38
C ILE A 107 1.65 0.65 -0.23
N ALA A 108 1.98 0.23 0.99
CA ALA A 108 1.94 1.07 2.17
C ALA A 108 3.33 1.63 2.45
N SER A 109 3.56 2.83 2.00
CA SER A 109 4.75 3.65 2.23
C SER A 109 4.45 5.11 1.89
N ARG A 110 5.23 6.02 2.42
CA ARG A 110 5.18 7.45 2.10
C ARG A 110 6.34 7.92 1.23
N ASP A 111 7.27 7.02 0.89
CA ASP A 111 8.53 7.32 0.22
C ASP A 111 8.37 7.44 -1.30
N ALA A 112 8.89 8.54 -1.86
CA ALA A 112 8.93 8.78 -3.31
C ALA A 112 9.70 7.71 -4.09
N ASP A 113 10.61 6.98 -3.45
CA ASP A 113 11.44 5.94 -4.08
C ASP A 113 10.61 4.77 -4.61
N TYR A 114 9.35 4.64 -4.19
CA TYR A 114 8.40 3.66 -4.74
C TYR A 114 7.77 4.07 -6.07
N LEU A 115 7.95 5.31 -6.53
CA LEU A 115 7.34 5.75 -7.79
C LEU A 115 7.71 4.89 -9.00
N PRO A 116 8.97 4.46 -9.18
CA PRO A 116 9.32 3.53 -10.27
C PRO A 116 8.58 2.20 -10.21
N ALA A 117 8.38 1.65 -9.02
CA ALA A 117 7.60 0.42 -8.82
C ALA A 117 6.13 0.62 -9.20
N VAL A 118 5.51 1.70 -8.76
CA VAL A 118 4.14 2.09 -9.13
C VAL A 118 3.98 2.17 -10.65
N GLN A 119 4.91 2.86 -11.31
CA GLN A 119 4.90 3.00 -12.77
C GLN A 119 5.05 1.66 -13.49
N ALA A 120 5.94 0.79 -13.02
CA ALA A 120 6.13 -0.56 -13.57
C ALA A 120 4.87 -1.42 -13.45
N ILE A 121 4.23 -1.41 -12.29
CA ILE A 121 2.99 -2.17 -12.03
C ILE A 121 1.85 -1.68 -12.94
N LYS A 122 1.71 -0.37 -13.10
CA LYS A 122 0.70 0.20 -14.01
C LYS A 122 0.93 -0.19 -15.46
N LYS A 123 2.19 -0.25 -15.91
CA LYS A 123 2.54 -0.76 -17.25
C LYS A 123 2.15 -2.21 -17.47
N LEU A 124 2.08 -3.00 -16.40
CA LEU A 124 1.59 -4.38 -16.45
C LEU A 124 0.05 -4.48 -16.48
N GLY A 125 -0.64 -3.35 -16.50
CA GLY A 125 -2.10 -3.29 -16.58
C GLY A 125 -2.80 -3.48 -15.24
N LYS A 126 -2.07 -3.39 -14.12
CA LYS A 126 -2.66 -3.48 -12.78
C LYS A 126 -2.99 -2.09 -12.23
N GLU A 127 -3.99 -2.03 -11.38
CA GLU A 127 -4.28 -0.83 -10.59
C GLU A 127 -3.33 -0.75 -9.39
N VAL A 128 -2.99 0.46 -8.97
CA VAL A 128 -2.11 0.70 -7.82
C VAL A 128 -2.79 1.60 -6.80
N LEU A 129 -2.84 1.11 -5.57
CA LEU A 129 -3.22 1.86 -4.38
C LEU A 129 -1.97 2.19 -3.58
N VAL A 130 -1.75 3.45 -3.23
CA VAL A 130 -0.73 3.83 -2.26
C VAL A 130 -1.39 4.28 -0.96
N ILE A 131 -0.82 3.84 0.15
CA ILE A 131 -1.30 4.12 1.49
C ILE A 131 -0.15 4.72 2.28
N GLY A 132 -0.35 5.91 2.81
CA GLY A 132 0.69 6.61 3.56
C GLY A 132 0.20 7.21 4.85
N VAL A 133 1.12 7.85 5.56
CA VAL A 133 0.84 8.64 6.76
C VAL A 133 1.49 10.01 6.64
N GLU A 134 0.87 11.01 7.22
CA GLU A 134 1.47 12.34 7.36
C GLU A 134 2.21 12.46 8.72
N PRO A 135 3.27 13.27 8.79
CA PRO A 135 3.85 14.08 7.72
C PRO A 135 4.74 13.27 6.78
N GLY A 136 4.97 13.82 5.60
CA GLY A 136 5.99 13.33 4.66
C GLY A 136 5.49 12.34 3.61
N PHE A 137 4.19 12.23 3.42
CA PHE A 137 3.65 11.43 2.32
C PHE A 137 3.95 12.10 0.97
N SER A 138 4.78 11.45 0.16
CA SER A 138 5.24 11.98 -1.13
C SER A 138 4.09 12.31 -2.07
N LYS A 139 4.03 13.57 -2.51
CA LYS A 139 3.05 14.00 -3.52
C LYS A 139 3.27 13.35 -4.88
N ALA A 140 4.52 13.08 -5.24
CA ALA A 140 4.84 12.37 -6.49
C ALA A 140 4.30 10.94 -6.47
N LEU A 141 4.46 10.24 -5.35
CA LEU A 141 3.91 8.90 -5.15
C LEU A 141 2.37 8.91 -5.22
N GLN A 142 1.73 9.86 -4.55
CA GLN A 142 0.28 10.03 -4.59
C GLN A 142 -0.25 10.26 -6.00
N LYS A 143 0.40 11.13 -6.77
CA LYS A 143 -0.01 11.44 -8.15
C LYS A 143 0.25 10.30 -9.12
N GLY A 144 1.23 9.46 -8.85
CA GLY A 144 1.56 8.30 -9.68
C GLY A 144 0.58 7.14 -9.56
N ALA A 145 -0.10 7.01 -8.43
CA ALA A 145 -1.02 5.91 -8.14
C ALA A 145 -2.41 6.15 -8.74
N ASP A 146 -3.20 5.08 -8.87
CA ASP A 146 -4.62 5.17 -9.24
C ASP A 146 -5.48 5.57 -8.05
N TYR A 147 -5.13 5.11 -6.84
CA TYR A 147 -5.83 5.38 -5.60
C TYR A 147 -4.83 5.77 -4.50
N VAL A 148 -5.27 6.66 -3.63
CA VAL A 148 -4.49 7.16 -2.49
C VAL A 148 -5.33 7.09 -1.23
N GLU A 149 -4.77 6.53 -0.18
CA GLU A 149 -5.38 6.47 1.14
C GLU A 149 -4.42 6.96 2.22
N LEU A 150 -4.97 7.53 3.26
CA LEU A 150 -4.22 8.03 4.40
C LEU A 150 -4.55 7.20 5.63
N LEU A 151 -3.51 6.62 6.25
CA LEU A 151 -3.64 6.00 7.57
C LEU A 151 -3.69 7.07 8.64
N GLN A 152 -4.65 6.96 9.54
CA GLN A 152 -4.78 7.86 10.67
C GLN A 152 -3.92 7.37 11.84
N LYS A 153 -3.35 8.30 12.60
CA LYS A 153 -2.71 7.97 13.87
C LYS A 153 -3.77 7.57 14.89
N LYS A 154 -3.49 6.58 15.72
CA LYS A 154 -4.38 6.25 16.85
C LYS A 154 -4.62 7.50 17.71
N GLY A 155 -5.89 7.89 17.86
CA GLY A 155 -6.30 9.04 18.66
C GLY A 155 -6.42 10.38 17.93
N SER A 156 -6.23 10.43 16.60
CA SER A 156 -6.61 11.61 15.82
C SER A 156 -8.07 11.52 15.39
N GLU A 157 -8.83 12.59 15.63
CA GLU A 157 -10.19 12.68 15.10
C GLU A 157 -10.19 12.66 13.56
N PRO A 158 -11.19 12.06 12.92
CA PRO A 158 -11.29 12.07 11.46
C PRO A 158 -11.40 13.51 10.97
N GLN A 159 -10.43 13.97 10.19
CA GLN A 159 -10.52 15.25 9.50
C GLN A 159 -11.70 15.18 8.52
N ARG A 160 -12.73 16.00 8.76
CA ARG A 160 -13.81 16.19 7.81
C ARG A 160 -13.21 16.75 6.51
N PRO A 161 -13.62 16.25 5.34
CA PRO A 161 -13.19 16.87 4.08
C PRO A 161 -13.62 18.34 4.09
N GLU A 162 -12.69 19.24 3.80
CA GLU A 162 -12.99 20.67 3.63
C GLU A 162 -14.01 20.79 2.51
N GLN A 163 -15.20 21.24 2.87
CA GLN A 163 -16.21 21.62 1.91
C GLN A 163 -15.67 22.84 1.15
N PHE A 164 -15.53 22.69 -0.15
CA PHE A 164 -15.28 23.81 -1.05
C PHE A 164 -16.34 24.89 -0.80
N GLN A 165 -15.97 25.97 -0.11
CA GLN A 165 -16.80 27.16 -0.03
C GLN A 165 -16.82 27.82 -1.41
N GLN A 166 -17.91 27.63 -2.12
CA GLN A 166 -18.23 28.44 -3.28
C GLN A 166 -18.40 29.88 -2.83
N HIS A 167 -17.45 30.72 -3.19
CA HIS A 167 -17.62 32.17 -3.09
C HIS A 167 -18.63 32.57 -4.14
N GLY A 168 -19.88 32.74 -3.69
CA GLY A 168 -20.89 33.41 -4.46
C GLY A 168 -20.50 34.88 -4.60
N GLN A 169 -20.19 35.27 -5.83
CA GLN A 169 -20.15 36.70 -6.19
C GLN A 169 -21.55 37.27 -6.03
N LYS A 170 -21.69 38.30 -5.19
CA LYS A 170 -22.80 39.23 -5.25
C LYS A 170 -22.33 40.48 -5.97
N GLN A 171 -23.10 40.81 -6.97
CA GLN A 171 -23.09 42.10 -7.69
C GLN A 171 -23.31 43.30 -6.74
#